data_ed1eb7988d055791f47bffb541385586
#
_entry.id   ed1eb7988d055791f47bffb541385586
#
_cell.length_a   1.000
_cell.length_b   1.000
_cell.length_c   1.000
_cell.angle_alpha   90.00
_cell.angle_beta   90.00
_cell.angle_gamma   90.00
#
_symmetry.space_group_name_H-M   'P 1'
#
loop_
_entity.id
_entity.type
_entity.pdbx_description
1 polymer ?
#
loop_
_entity_poly.entity_id
_entity_poly.type
_entity_poly.pdbx_seq_one_letter_code
_entity_poly.pdbx_strand_id
1 'polypeptide(L)'
;SYVGNDNVWTGFVTPDEARCRCDAGIATRLHALMDAAEIIAGHNVDGFDIRKCNTVFMRHGLTPIPTVGEGAKKTIDTLKLARRKLDHESNCLNYLAKYYGLNGKDEITKEDWRMATAGDKRTLEKIEKYCRGDVTSGKGILEKFLPLANKKKTFGSQIKKTNEGDYE
;
A
#
# COMPACT_ATOMS: atom_id res chain seq x y z
N SER A 1 -3.52 -3.31 3.82
CA SER A 1 -3.79 -4.12 2.60
C SER A 1 -2.62 -4.01 1.63
N TYR A 2 -2.37 -5.03 0.85
CA TYR A 2 -1.35 -5.07 -0.20
C TYR A 2 -1.80 -6.00 -1.34
N VAL A 3 -1.17 -5.88 -2.51
CA VAL A 3 -1.40 -6.76 -3.67
C VAL A 3 -0.19 -7.65 -3.88
N GLY A 4 -0.43 -8.96 -4.01
CA GLY A 4 0.55 -9.93 -4.45
C GLY A 4 -0.13 -10.96 -5.35
N ASN A 5 0.49 -11.33 -6.45
CA ASN A 5 -0.05 -12.31 -7.42
C ASN A 5 -1.53 -12.06 -7.77
N ASP A 6 -1.86 -10.81 -8.12
CA ASP A 6 -3.22 -10.33 -8.47
C ASP A 6 -4.28 -10.37 -7.36
N ASN A 7 -3.96 -10.90 -6.19
CA ASN A 7 -4.84 -10.91 -5.03
C ASN A 7 -4.58 -9.73 -4.10
N VAL A 8 -5.63 -9.14 -3.55
CA VAL A 8 -5.54 -8.16 -2.48
C VAL A 8 -5.60 -8.88 -1.15
N TRP A 9 -4.52 -8.77 -0.39
CA TRP A 9 -4.41 -9.30 0.96
C TRP A 9 -4.65 -8.20 1.98
N THR A 10 -5.35 -8.52 3.03
CA THR A 10 -5.62 -7.58 4.11
C THR A 10 -5.27 -8.20 5.45
N GLY A 11 -4.88 -7.33 6.37
CA GLY A 11 -4.72 -7.66 7.77
C GLY A 11 -5.15 -6.47 8.60
N PHE A 12 -5.79 -6.73 9.72
CA PHE A 12 -6.20 -5.73 10.69
C PHE A 12 -6.07 -6.30 12.11
N VAL A 13 -6.07 -5.43 13.09
CA VAL A 13 -6.04 -5.81 14.50
C VAL A 13 -7.38 -6.42 14.91
N THR A 14 -7.35 -7.38 15.81
CA THR A 14 -8.56 -7.90 16.44
C THR A 14 -9.20 -6.86 17.37
N PRO A 15 -10.49 -6.99 17.74
CA PRO A 15 -11.11 -6.11 18.72
C PRO A 15 -10.34 -6.00 20.04
N ASP A 16 -9.75 -7.09 20.51
CA ASP A 16 -8.95 -7.10 21.74
C ASP A 16 -7.62 -6.36 21.57
N GLU A 17 -6.91 -6.61 20.46
CA GLU A 17 -5.69 -5.87 20.10
C GLU A 17 -5.98 -4.36 19.94
N ALA A 18 -7.11 -3.98 19.36
CA ALA A 18 -7.52 -2.58 19.24
C ALA A 18 -7.74 -1.95 20.62
N ARG A 19 -8.45 -2.63 21.53
CA ARG A 19 -8.70 -2.17 22.91
C ARG A 19 -7.41 -2.00 23.71
N CYS A 20 -6.48 -2.92 23.60
CA CYS A 20 -5.18 -2.82 24.28
C CYS A 20 -4.14 -2.02 23.50
N ARG A 21 -4.50 -1.46 22.33
CA ARG A 21 -3.60 -0.71 21.42
C ARG A 21 -2.35 -1.51 21.04
N CYS A 22 -2.51 -2.81 20.88
CA CYS A 22 -1.44 -3.71 20.48
C CYS A 22 -1.55 -3.99 18.97
N ASP A 23 -0.53 -3.62 18.21
CA ASP A 23 -0.45 -3.87 16.77
C ASP A 23 0.79 -4.70 16.38
N ALA A 24 1.44 -5.33 17.37
CA ALA A 24 2.68 -6.08 17.17
C ALA A 24 2.52 -7.21 16.15
N GLY A 25 1.43 -7.97 16.21
CA GLY A 25 1.18 -9.08 15.30
C GLY A 25 1.04 -8.65 13.84
N ILE A 26 0.30 -7.57 13.58
CA ILE A 26 0.16 -7.04 12.22
C ILE A 26 1.45 -6.35 11.74
N ALA A 27 2.16 -5.66 12.64
CA ALA A 27 3.43 -5.02 12.34
C ALA A 27 4.48 -6.04 11.90
N THR A 28 4.64 -7.14 12.62
CA THR A 28 5.59 -8.21 12.29
C THR A 28 5.28 -8.84 10.93
N ARG A 29 4.01 -9.14 10.65
CA ARG A 29 3.61 -9.68 9.33
C ARG A 29 3.86 -8.71 8.20
N LEU A 30 3.51 -7.44 8.38
CA LEU A 30 3.74 -6.40 7.37
C LEU A 30 5.23 -6.17 7.14
N HIS A 31 6.04 -6.16 8.21
CA HIS A 31 7.50 -6.05 8.10
C HIS A 31 8.08 -7.16 7.24
N ALA A 32 7.74 -8.42 7.52
CA ALA A 32 8.22 -9.56 6.74
C ALA A 32 7.88 -9.45 5.25
N LEU A 33 6.66 -8.98 4.92
CA LEU A 33 6.24 -8.76 3.53
C LEU A 33 7.02 -7.63 2.86
N MET A 34 7.21 -6.51 3.54
CA MET A 34 7.97 -5.37 3.00
C MET A 34 9.45 -5.69 2.87
N ASP A 35 10.00 -6.48 3.79
CA ASP A 35 11.39 -6.91 3.74
C ASP A 35 11.65 -7.91 2.61
N ALA A 36 10.74 -8.83 2.35
CA ALA A 36 10.82 -9.77 1.23
C ALA A 36 10.59 -9.10 -0.15
N ALA A 37 9.93 -7.94 -0.20
CA ALA A 37 9.61 -7.27 -1.46
C ALA A 37 10.87 -6.67 -2.10
N GLU A 38 11.04 -6.86 -3.42
CA GLU A 38 12.06 -6.15 -4.21
C GLU A 38 11.64 -4.72 -4.52
N ILE A 39 10.34 -4.51 -4.72
CA ILE A 39 9.75 -3.22 -5.09
C ILE A 39 8.52 -2.98 -4.25
N ILE A 40 8.43 -1.79 -3.66
CA ILE A 40 7.26 -1.34 -2.92
C ILE A 40 6.59 -0.23 -3.75
N ALA A 41 5.35 -0.44 -4.14
CA ALA A 41 4.59 0.52 -4.91
C ALA A 41 3.38 1.05 -4.14
N GLY A 42 3.04 2.31 -4.33
CA GLY A 42 1.86 2.90 -3.71
C GLY A 42 1.65 4.35 -4.11
N HIS A 43 0.60 4.95 -3.58
CA HIS A 43 0.28 6.36 -3.80
C HIS A 43 0.73 7.19 -2.59
N ASN A 44 1.77 7.99 -2.76
CA ASN A 44 2.50 8.66 -1.69
C ASN A 44 3.25 7.70 -0.75
N VAL A 45 3.65 6.56 -1.27
CA VAL A 45 4.28 5.49 -0.49
C VAL A 45 5.55 5.94 0.22
N ASP A 46 6.39 6.75 -0.46
CA ASP A 46 7.63 7.27 0.12
C ASP A 46 7.38 8.31 1.21
N GLY A 47 6.36 9.15 1.01
CA GLY A 47 6.06 10.25 1.92
C GLY A 47 5.23 9.81 3.13
N PHE A 48 4.47 8.74 3.01
CA PHE A 48 3.51 8.34 4.04
C PHE A 48 3.69 6.89 4.50
N ASP A 49 3.42 5.90 3.65
CA ASP A 49 3.28 4.51 4.09
C ASP A 49 4.58 3.96 4.70
N ILE A 50 5.71 4.06 4.00
CA ILE A 50 6.99 3.54 4.49
C ILE A 50 7.41 4.24 5.79
N ARG A 51 7.22 5.56 5.87
CA ARG A 51 7.56 6.31 7.08
C ARG A 51 6.70 5.89 8.27
N LYS A 52 5.40 5.70 8.07
CA LYS A 52 4.48 5.22 9.11
C LYS A 52 4.82 3.80 9.54
N CYS A 53 5.06 2.91 8.58
CA CYS A 53 5.45 1.54 8.84
C CYS A 53 6.77 1.49 9.65
N ASN A 54 7.80 2.22 9.22
CA ASN A 54 9.07 2.26 9.94
C ASN A 54 8.94 2.77 11.38
N THR A 55 8.09 3.78 11.62
CA THR A 55 7.80 4.24 12.98
C THR A 55 7.22 3.12 13.85
N VAL A 56 6.29 2.33 13.30
CA VAL A 56 5.68 1.20 14.00
C VAL A 56 6.69 0.06 14.17
N PHE A 57 7.46 -0.26 13.14
CA PHE A 57 8.48 -1.32 13.18
C PHE A 57 9.51 -1.05 14.28
N MET A 58 10.07 0.14 14.31
CA MET A 58 11.03 0.55 15.36
C MET A 58 10.43 0.48 16.76
N ARG A 59 9.15 0.85 16.95
CA ARG A 59 8.45 0.73 18.23
C ARG A 59 8.40 -0.72 18.72
N HIS A 60 8.32 -1.69 17.80
CA HIS A 60 8.31 -3.12 18.11
C HIS A 60 9.69 -3.79 18.00
N GLY A 61 10.78 -3.03 17.94
CA GLY A 61 12.13 -3.56 17.85
C GLY A 61 12.48 -4.22 16.51
N LEU A 62 11.67 -3.98 15.47
CA LEU A 62 11.95 -4.45 14.11
C LEU A 62 12.84 -3.43 13.38
N THR A 63 13.69 -3.93 12.48
CA THR A 63 14.52 -3.07 11.63
C THR A 63 13.67 -2.22 10.69
N PRO A 64 13.97 -0.93 10.50
CA PRO A 64 13.25 -0.14 9.52
C PRO A 64 13.56 -0.65 8.09
N ILE A 65 12.60 -0.55 7.18
CA ILE A 65 12.78 -0.83 5.76
C ILE A 65 13.62 0.30 5.15
N PRO A 66 14.80 0.02 4.61
CA PRO A 66 15.67 1.06 4.07
C PRO A 66 15.16 1.53 2.70
N THR A 67 15.17 2.84 2.49
CA THR A 67 14.80 3.49 1.20
C THR A 67 15.96 4.20 0.54
N VAL A 68 17.11 4.27 1.21
CA VAL A 68 18.36 4.84 0.72
C VAL A 68 19.55 3.99 1.21
N GLY A 69 20.65 4.02 0.49
CA GLY A 69 21.86 3.28 0.84
C GLY A 69 21.83 1.81 0.42
N GLU A 70 22.72 1.03 1.04
CA GLU A 70 22.83 -0.42 0.80
C GLU A 70 21.56 -1.14 1.28
N GLY A 71 21.07 -2.08 0.50
CA GLY A 71 19.83 -2.83 0.79
C GLY A 71 18.53 -2.02 0.58
N ALA A 72 18.63 -0.79 0.06
CA ALA A 72 17.44 0.06 -0.14
C ALA A 72 16.42 -0.60 -1.07
N LYS A 73 15.17 -0.63 -0.62
CA LYS A 73 14.04 -1.11 -1.43
C LYS A 73 13.74 -0.12 -2.56
N LYS A 74 13.51 -0.64 -3.75
CA LYS A 74 13.01 0.19 -4.86
C LYS A 74 11.58 0.60 -4.58
N THR A 75 11.24 1.85 -4.88
CA THR A 75 9.87 2.35 -4.71
C THR A 75 9.30 2.88 -6.02
N ILE A 76 7.98 2.71 -6.20
CA ILE A 76 7.20 3.36 -7.27
C ILE A 76 6.09 4.15 -6.60
N ASP A 77 6.28 5.46 -6.55
CA ASP A 77 5.32 6.39 -5.97
C ASP A 77 4.46 7.02 -7.08
N THR A 78 3.20 6.58 -7.17
CA THR A 78 2.28 7.05 -8.21
C THR A 78 1.88 8.52 -8.04
N LEU A 79 1.92 9.07 -6.81
CA LEU A 79 1.73 10.51 -6.59
C LEU A 79 2.88 11.33 -7.20
N LYS A 80 4.12 10.86 -7.03
CA LYS A 80 5.30 11.51 -7.64
C LYS A 80 5.26 11.42 -9.15
N LEU A 81 4.82 10.28 -9.72
CA LEU A 81 4.63 10.14 -11.17
C LEU A 81 3.57 11.10 -11.69
N ALA A 82 2.39 11.16 -11.03
CA ALA A 82 1.32 12.08 -11.39
C ALA A 82 1.83 13.53 -11.43
N ARG A 83 2.40 14.02 -10.34
CA ARG A 83 2.89 15.40 -10.20
C ARG A 83 3.97 15.79 -11.23
N ARG A 84 4.78 14.82 -11.67
CA ARG A 84 5.91 15.09 -12.57
C ARG A 84 5.58 14.92 -14.04
N LYS A 85 4.57 14.14 -14.38
CA LYS A 85 4.33 13.68 -15.76
C LYS A 85 2.95 13.99 -16.29
N LEU A 86 2.02 14.38 -15.41
CA LEU A 86 0.61 14.61 -15.76
C LEU A 86 0.16 15.94 -15.17
N ASP A 87 -0.88 16.50 -15.77
CA ASP A 87 -1.51 17.76 -15.35
C ASP A 87 -2.96 17.51 -15.00
N HIS A 88 -3.21 17.09 -13.76
CA HIS A 88 -4.55 16.87 -13.21
C HIS A 88 -4.91 18.01 -12.25
N GLU A 89 -6.18 18.37 -12.16
CA GLU A 89 -6.69 19.32 -11.18
C GLU A 89 -6.37 18.89 -9.74
N SER A 90 -6.35 17.56 -9.49
CA SER A 90 -5.97 16.98 -8.22
C SER A 90 -5.21 15.67 -8.42
N ASN A 91 -4.18 15.48 -7.61
CA ASN A 91 -3.40 14.24 -7.61
C ASN A 91 -3.73 13.33 -6.41
N CYS A 92 -4.83 13.55 -5.69
CA CYS A 92 -5.23 12.62 -4.63
C CYS A 92 -5.77 11.30 -5.21
N LEU A 93 -5.56 10.21 -4.50
CA LEU A 93 -5.92 8.86 -4.97
C LEU A 93 -7.38 8.75 -5.40
N ASN A 94 -8.29 9.32 -4.62
CA ASN A 94 -9.73 9.28 -4.90
C ASN A 94 -10.11 10.05 -6.19
N TYR A 95 -9.49 11.22 -6.42
CA TYR A 95 -9.69 11.97 -7.65
C TYR A 95 -9.19 11.18 -8.86
N LEU A 96 -7.97 10.66 -8.79
CA LEU A 96 -7.37 9.90 -9.89
C LEU A 96 -8.16 8.60 -10.15
N ALA A 97 -8.63 7.91 -9.11
CA ALA A 97 -9.47 6.73 -9.27
C ALA A 97 -10.74 7.06 -10.05
N LYS A 98 -11.46 8.12 -9.69
CA LYS A 98 -12.66 8.59 -10.40
C LYS A 98 -12.32 9.03 -11.83
N TYR A 99 -11.27 9.83 -12.00
CA TYR A 99 -10.86 10.34 -13.31
C TYR A 99 -10.55 9.22 -14.32
N TYR A 100 -9.94 8.12 -13.85
CA TYR A 100 -9.61 6.98 -14.69
C TYR A 100 -10.66 5.86 -14.69
N GLY A 101 -11.86 6.09 -14.15
CA GLY A 101 -12.97 5.13 -14.17
C GLY A 101 -12.72 3.89 -13.29
N LEU A 102 -11.88 4.03 -12.26
CA LEU A 102 -11.67 3.00 -11.24
C LEU A 102 -12.73 3.14 -10.15
N ASN A 103 -13.03 2.05 -9.44
CA ASN A 103 -14.03 2.07 -8.37
C ASN A 103 -13.66 3.12 -7.31
N GLY A 104 -14.66 3.94 -6.94
CA GLY A 104 -14.49 4.96 -5.91
C GLY A 104 -14.36 4.35 -4.51
N LYS A 105 -13.94 5.19 -3.56
CA LYS A 105 -13.80 4.83 -2.16
C LYS A 105 -15.14 4.85 -1.42
N ASP A 106 -15.30 3.92 -0.47
CA ASP A 106 -16.21 4.08 0.65
C ASP A 106 -15.74 5.26 1.53
N GLU A 107 -16.64 5.94 2.23
CA GLU A 107 -16.27 7.01 3.14
C GLU A 107 -16.02 6.47 4.55
N ILE A 108 -14.91 6.90 5.16
CA ILE A 108 -14.57 6.65 6.56
C ILE A 108 -14.57 7.98 7.32
N THR A 109 -15.33 8.03 8.38
CA THR A 109 -15.46 9.22 9.23
C THR A 109 -14.45 9.18 10.40
N LYS A 110 -14.28 10.33 11.06
CA LYS A 110 -13.48 10.37 12.31
C LYS A 110 -14.11 9.50 13.41
N GLU A 111 -15.43 9.40 13.42
CA GLU A 111 -16.14 8.53 14.37
C GLU A 111 -15.85 7.04 14.10
N ASP A 112 -15.80 6.61 12.83
CA ASP A 112 -15.41 5.24 12.49
C ASP A 112 -14.01 4.92 13.06
N TRP A 113 -13.05 5.82 12.94
CA TRP A 113 -11.72 5.63 13.51
C TRP A 113 -11.75 5.52 15.04
N ARG A 114 -12.57 6.35 15.71
CA ARG A 114 -12.74 6.30 17.17
C ARG A 114 -13.36 4.97 17.62
N MET A 115 -14.41 4.50 16.95
CA MET A 115 -15.08 3.23 17.25
C MET A 115 -14.16 2.03 17.00
N ALA A 116 -13.41 2.04 15.91
CA ALA A 116 -12.42 0.99 15.63
C ALA A 116 -11.34 0.92 16.72
N THR A 117 -10.84 2.06 17.19
CA THR A 117 -9.87 2.10 18.30
C THR A 117 -10.47 1.56 19.61
N ALA A 118 -11.78 1.67 19.81
CA ALA A 118 -12.48 1.07 20.94
C ALA A 118 -12.75 -0.44 20.76
N GLY A 119 -12.34 -1.02 19.63
CA GLY A 119 -12.51 -2.45 19.35
C GLY A 119 -13.88 -2.83 18.80
N ASP A 120 -14.61 -1.89 18.19
CA ASP A 120 -15.86 -2.21 17.50
C ASP A 120 -15.58 -3.04 16.24
N LYS A 121 -16.05 -4.26 16.24
CA LYS A 121 -15.79 -5.24 15.18
C LYS A 121 -16.33 -4.78 13.82
N ARG A 122 -17.55 -4.26 13.77
CA ARG A 122 -18.20 -3.83 12.52
C ARG A 122 -17.43 -2.67 11.87
N THR A 123 -16.95 -1.76 12.71
CA THR A 123 -16.16 -0.62 12.23
C THR A 123 -14.77 -1.03 11.78
N LEU A 124 -14.14 -2.01 12.45
CA LEU A 124 -12.87 -2.61 11.99
C LEU A 124 -13.04 -3.26 10.61
N GLU A 125 -14.11 -4.04 10.39
CA GLU A 125 -14.44 -4.64 9.09
C GLU A 125 -14.73 -3.58 8.01
N LYS A 126 -15.41 -2.48 8.38
CA LYS A 126 -15.65 -1.35 7.47
C LYS A 126 -14.33 -0.70 7.03
N ILE A 127 -13.40 -0.47 7.97
CA ILE A 127 -12.08 0.09 7.67
C ILE A 127 -11.24 -0.88 6.82
N GLU A 128 -11.32 -2.17 7.10
CA GLU A 128 -10.64 -3.20 6.29
C GLU A 128 -11.11 -3.12 4.83
N LYS A 129 -12.42 -3.10 4.60
CA LYS A 129 -13.00 -2.95 3.26
C LYS A 129 -12.56 -1.67 2.57
N TYR A 130 -12.54 -0.56 3.30
CA TYR A 130 -12.03 0.72 2.81
C TYR A 130 -10.56 0.61 2.37
N CYS A 131 -9.69 0.06 3.21
CA CYS A 131 -8.27 -0.12 2.89
C CYS A 131 -8.06 -1.05 1.69
N ARG A 132 -8.90 -2.07 1.53
CA ARG A 132 -8.89 -2.95 0.36
C ARG A 132 -9.23 -2.16 -0.92
N GLY A 133 -10.24 -1.30 -0.87
CA GLY A 133 -10.62 -0.41 -1.96
C GLY A 133 -9.49 0.53 -2.37
N ASP A 134 -8.76 1.10 -1.39
CA ASP A 134 -7.60 1.97 -1.65
C ASP A 134 -6.48 1.23 -2.38
N VAL A 135 -6.17 0.01 -1.97
CA VAL A 135 -5.12 -0.80 -2.60
C VAL A 135 -5.53 -1.21 -4.01
N THR A 136 -6.80 -1.59 -4.23
CA THR A 136 -7.34 -1.93 -5.55
C THR A 136 -7.28 -0.73 -6.50
N SER A 137 -7.71 0.44 -6.05
CA SER A 137 -7.63 1.68 -6.83
C SER A 137 -6.17 2.08 -7.11
N GLY A 138 -5.30 1.94 -6.09
CA GLY A 138 -3.86 2.19 -6.20
C GLY A 138 -3.20 1.29 -7.24
N LYS A 139 -3.56 0.00 -7.29
CA LYS A 139 -3.11 -0.95 -8.32
C LYS A 139 -3.53 -0.48 -9.71
N GLY A 140 -4.80 -0.14 -9.92
CA GLY A 140 -5.29 0.34 -11.21
C GLY A 140 -4.61 1.63 -11.67
N ILE A 141 -4.31 2.56 -10.75
CA ILE A 141 -3.52 3.76 -11.06
C ILE A 141 -2.08 3.39 -11.42
N LEU A 142 -1.45 2.49 -10.67
CA LEU A 142 -0.09 2.03 -10.94
C LEU A 142 0.00 1.44 -12.36
N GLU A 143 -0.91 0.56 -12.75
CA GLU A 143 -0.95 -0.06 -14.07
C GLU A 143 -1.04 1.00 -15.18
N LYS A 144 -1.88 2.02 -15.01
CA LYS A 144 -1.99 3.13 -15.97
C LYS A 144 -0.71 3.99 -16.03
N PHE A 145 0.01 4.13 -14.91
CA PHE A 145 1.19 5.00 -14.82
C PHE A 145 2.51 4.28 -15.08
N LEU A 146 2.54 2.97 -15.17
CA LEU A 146 3.76 2.20 -15.52
C LEU A 146 4.45 2.70 -16.79
N PRO A 147 3.74 3.06 -17.88
CA PRO A 147 4.39 3.60 -19.09
C PRO A 147 5.12 4.94 -18.85
N LEU A 148 4.74 5.69 -17.81
CA LEU A 148 5.35 6.98 -17.44
C LEU A 148 6.58 6.81 -16.53
N ALA A 149 6.71 5.67 -15.88
CA ALA A 149 7.91 5.34 -15.11
C ALA A 149 9.08 5.23 -16.08
N ASN A 150 10.20 5.95 -15.83
CA ASN A 150 11.35 5.98 -16.72
C ASN A 150 11.79 4.55 -17.04
N LYS A 151 11.79 4.20 -18.32
CA LYS A 151 12.39 2.97 -18.86
C LYS A 151 13.92 3.00 -18.72
N LYS A 152 14.45 2.90 -17.53
CA LYS A 152 15.73 2.21 -17.36
C LYS A 152 15.40 0.73 -17.40
N LYS A 153 15.92 0.05 -18.39
CA LYS A 153 15.77 -1.32 -18.95
C LYS A 153 15.40 -2.52 -18.02
N THR A 154 14.83 -2.34 -16.83
CA THR A 154 14.72 -3.42 -15.84
C THR A 154 13.28 -3.79 -15.45
N PHE A 155 12.31 -2.95 -15.70
CA PHE A 155 10.97 -3.19 -15.13
C PHE A 155 10.03 -4.01 -16.01
N GLY A 156 10.00 -3.75 -17.31
CA GLY A 156 9.10 -4.45 -18.24
C GLY A 156 9.53 -5.88 -18.57
N SER A 157 10.82 -6.21 -18.41
CA SER A 157 11.36 -7.57 -18.69
C SER A 157 11.17 -8.52 -17.50
N GLN A 158 11.06 -8.02 -16.28
CA GLN A 158 10.84 -8.86 -15.09
C GLN A 158 9.37 -9.25 -14.91
N ILE A 159 8.43 -8.36 -15.22
CA ILE A 159 7.01 -8.71 -15.17
C ILE A 159 6.65 -9.77 -16.22
N LYS A 160 7.28 -9.74 -17.41
CA LYS A 160 7.07 -10.77 -18.44
C LYS A 160 7.71 -12.12 -18.10
N LYS A 161 8.82 -12.15 -17.35
CA LYS A 161 9.49 -13.42 -16.98
C LYS A 161 8.78 -14.20 -15.88
N THR A 162 7.99 -13.55 -15.02
CA THR A 162 7.19 -14.25 -13.99
C THR A 162 5.91 -14.87 -14.52
N ASN A 163 5.51 -14.56 -15.77
CA ASN A 163 4.34 -15.14 -16.39
C ASN A 163 4.62 -16.30 -17.36
N GLU A 164 5.90 -16.66 -17.59
CA GLU A 164 6.29 -17.71 -18.57
C GLU A 164 7.15 -18.82 -17.95
N GLY A 165 7.16 -19.03 -16.66
CA GLY A 165 7.95 -20.08 -16.04
C GLY A 165 7.23 -20.77 -14.90
N ASP A 166 6.94 -22.02 -15.17
CA ASP A 166 6.69 -23.17 -14.32
C ASP A 166 5.25 -23.61 -14.09
N TYR A 167 4.77 -24.34 -15.12
CA TYR A 167 3.94 -25.52 -14.95
C TYR A 167 4.63 -26.69 -15.68
N GLU A 168 5.44 -27.45 -14.98
CA GLU A 168 5.68 -28.88 -15.15
C GLU A 168 5.74 -29.55 -13.78
#